data_96e9571adcd814348c439184ba27afb2
#
_entry.id   96e9571adcd814348c439184ba27afb2
#
_cell.length_a   1.000
_cell.length_b   1.000
_cell.length_c   1.000
_cell.angle_alpha   90.00
_cell.angle_beta   90.00
_cell.angle_gamma   90.00
#
_symmetry.space_group_name_H-M   'P 1'
#
loop_
_entity.id
_entity.type
_entity.pdbx_description
1 polymer ?
#
loop_
_entity_poly.entity_id
_entity_poly.type
_entity_poly.pdbx_seq_one_letter_code
_entity_poly.pdbx_strand_id
1 'polypeptide(L)'
;RPPTAPPWTAAALCAALSLDAGYMSRILRGFDARQWLQRTRNTQDARQQHLTLSSAGRKAFAPLQKRSQKEAADLLVPLPEKSRQRLLQAMRSIQAELAPTPQAAATITLREPQPGDMGWVVQQHGEIYAREYGWNSEFEALVAGIAADFLRKLQPDWERCWIAEVNGERTGAVFVVRKSKTTAQLRMLILTAAARGQGLGARLTDECIAFA
;
A
#
# COMPACT_ATOMS: atom_id res chain seq x y z
N ARG A 1 -16.78 5.48 10.81
CA ARG A 1 -17.79 5.38 9.74
C ARG A 1 -17.12 4.67 8.57
N PRO A 2 -17.65 3.56 8.06
CA PRO A 2 -17.17 3.03 6.80
C PRO A 2 -17.37 4.08 5.72
N PRO A 3 -16.47 4.19 4.72
CA PRO A 3 -16.68 5.08 3.59
C PRO A 3 -18.03 4.74 2.97
N THR A 4 -18.82 5.77 2.69
CA THR A 4 -20.09 5.61 1.98
C THR A 4 -19.76 5.06 0.60
N ALA A 5 -19.95 3.75 0.42
CA ALA A 5 -19.86 3.14 -0.90
C ALA A 5 -20.78 3.92 -1.87
N PRO A 6 -20.33 4.15 -3.12
CA PRO A 6 -21.18 4.80 -4.11
C PRO A 6 -22.50 4.02 -4.21
N PRO A 7 -23.61 4.69 -4.48
CA PRO A 7 -24.91 4.04 -4.57
C PRO A 7 -24.86 2.96 -5.65
N TRP A 8 -25.14 1.71 -5.25
CA TRP A 8 -25.08 0.55 -6.13
C TRP A 8 -26.27 0.54 -7.11
N THR A 9 -25.99 0.32 -8.38
CA THR A 9 -27.00 -0.02 -9.39
C THR A 9 -26.95 -1.52 -9.70
N ALA A 10 -28.01 -2.07 -10.31
CA ALA A 10 -28.01 -3.47 -10.72
C ALA A 10 -26.85 -3.78 -11.70
N ALA A 11 -26.54 -2.88 -12.61
CA ALA A 11 -25.42 -3.02 -13.54
C ALA A 11 -24.07 -3.02 -12.82
N ALA A 12 -23.87 -2.12 -11.84
CA ALA A 12 -22.67 -2.08 -11.03
C ALA A 12 -22.50 -3.36 -10.19
N LEU A 13 -23.58 -3.92 -9.66
CA LEU A 13 -23.56 -5.21 -8.94
C LEU A 13 -23.21 -6.38 -9.88
N CYS A 14 -23.77 -6.42 -11.11
CA CYS A 14 -23.39 -7.42 -12.10
C CYS A 14 -21.90 -7.38 -12.39
N ALA A 15 -21.35 -6.20 -12.64
CA ALA A 15 -19.93 -6.02 -12.92
C ALA A 15 -19.05 -6.43 -11.72
N ALA A 16 -19.38 -5.96 -10.51
CA ALA A 16 -18.62 -6.23 -9.30
C ALA A 16 -18.61 -7.70 -8.88
N LEU A 17 -19.71 -8.42 -9.15
CA LEU A 17 -19.88 -9.83 -8.77
C LEU A 17 -19.66 -10.81 -9.94
N SER A 18 -19.34 -10.30 -11.13
CA SER A 18 -19.21 -11.09 -12.36
C SER A 18 -20.44 -11.97 -12.64
N LEU A 19 -21.65 -11.41 -12.41
CA LEU A 19 -22.91 -12.12 -12.60
C LEU A 19 -23.64 -11.61 -13.85
N ASP A 20 -24.32 -12.52 -14.53
CA ASP A 20 -25.19 -12.12 -15.65
C ASP A 20 -26.43 -11.34 -15.17
N ALA A 21 -26.96 -10.48 -16.05
CA ALA A 21 -28.07 -9.60 -15.72
C ALA A 21 -29.37 -10.36 -15.39
N GLY A 22 -29.60 -11.52 -16.00
CA GLY A 22 -30.79 -12.35 -15.77
C GLY A 22 -30.75 -12.99 -14.39
N TYR A 23 -29.59 -13.49 -13.98
CA TYR A 23 -29.40 -14.05 -12.62
C TYR A 23 -29.52 -12.96 -11.57
N MET A 24 -28.85 -11.81 -11.76
CA MET A 24 -28.96 -10.67 -10.87
C MET A 24 -30.42 -10.21 -10.72
N SER A 25 -31.17 -10.11 -11.81
CA SER A 25 -32.60 -9.73 -11.78
C SER A 25 -33.43 -10.71 -10.93
N ARG A 26 -33.16 -12.01 -10.99
CA ARG A 26 -33.84 -13.03 -10.14
C ARG A 26 -33.53 -12.81 -8.67
N ILE A 27 -32.26 -12.57 -8.33
CA ILE A 27 -31.84 -12.29 -6.94
C ILE A 27 -32.54 -11.03 -6.42
N LEU A 28 -32.49 -9.94 -7.17
CA LEU A 28 -33.08 -8.67 -6.78
C LEU A 28 -34.61 -8.77 -6.62
N ARG A 29 -35.31 -9.49 -7.49
CA ARG A 29 -36.75 -9.80 -7.32
C ARG A 29 -37.03 -10.54 -6.00
N GLY A 30 -36.18 -11.50 -5.65
CA GLY A 30 -36.30 -12.22 -4.37
C GLY A 30 -36.13 -11.30 -3.15
N PHE A 31 -35.26 -10.29 -3.27
CA PHE A 31 -35.05 -9.30 -2.21
C PHE A 31 -36.20 -8.28 -2.16
N ASP A 32 -36.71 -7.84 -3.32
CA ASP A 32 -37.89 -6.97 -3.40
C ASP A 32 -39.13 -7.64 -2.79
N ALA A 33 -39.39 -8.91 -3.12
CA ALA A 33 -40.51 -9.67 -2.55
C ALA A 33 -40.45 -9.78 -1.01
N ARG A 34 -39.24 -9.76 -0.44
CA ARG A 34 -39.03 -9.74 1.02
C ARG A 34 -38.95 -8.33 1.59
N GLN A 35 -39.12 -7.29 0.78
CA GLN A 35 -39.00 -5.89 1.17
C GLN A 35 -37.61 -5.54 1.76
N TRP A 36 -36.56 -6.24 1.31
CA TRP A 36 -35.21 -6.02 1.80
C TRP A 36 -34.46 -4.90 1.08
N LEU A 37 -34.96 -4.47 -0.09
CA LEU A 37 -34.38 -3.39 -0.89
C LEU A 37 -35.19 -2.11 -0.82
N GLN A 38 -34.47 -1.02 -0.91
CA GLN A 38 -34.99 0.31 -1.20
C GLN A 38 -34.38 0.78 -2.53
N ARG A 39 -35.25 1.30 -3.42
CA ARG A 39 -34.85 1.82 -4.72
C ARG A 39 -35.05 3.32 -4.75
N THR A 40 -34.01 4.07 -5.05
CA THR A 40 -34.06 5.51 -5.23
C THR A 40 -33.65 5.87 -6.64
N ARG A 41 -34.35 6.82 -7.28
CA ARG A 41 -33.97 7.27 -8.61
C ARG A 41 -32.65 8.01 -8.58
N ASN A 42 -31.79 7.74 -9.57
CA ASN A 42 -30.59 8.54 -9.75
C ASN A 42 -31.00 9.92 -10.27
N THR A 43 -30.53 10.98 -9.62
CA THR A 43 -30.86 12.38 -10.01
C THR A 43 -30.13 12.81 -11.28
N GLN A 44 -29.08 12.13 -11.68
CA GLN A 44 -28.30 12.43 -12.89
C GLN A 44 -28.70 11.56 -14.08
N ASP A 45 -29.27 10.36 -13.86
CA ASP A 45 -29.78 9.48 -14.91
C ASP A 45 -31.04 8.76 -14.40
N ALA A 46 -32.20 9.25 -14.83
CA ALA A 46 -33.50 8.70 -14.41
C ALA A 46 -33.75 7.23 -14.83
N ARG A 47 -32.91 6.67 -15.72
CA ARG A 47 -32.98 5.26 -16.13
C ARG A 47 -32.31 4.34 -15.12
N GLN A 48 -31.49 4.90 -14.25
CA GLN A 48 -30.75 4.14 -13.22
C GLN A 48 -31.44 4.28 -11.87
N GLN A 49 -31.54 3.16 -11.17
CA GLN A 49 -32.02 3.12 -9.79
C GLN A 49 -30.88 2.71 -8.86
N HIS A 50 -30.70 3.46 -7.81
CA HIS A 50 -29.81 3.12 -6.73
C HIS A 50 -30.47 2.12 -5.78
N LEU A 51 -29.74 1.08 -5.43
CA LEU A 51 -30.16 0.00 -4.56
C LEU A 51 -29.52 0.17 -3.19
N THR A 52 -30.33 0.16 -2.15
CA THR A 52 -29.88 0.14 -0.76
C THR A 52 -30.69 -0.87 0.03
N LEU A 53 -30.14 -1.36 1.12
CA LEU A 53 -30.90 -2.23 2.03
C LEU A 53 -31.94 -1.38 2.77
N SER A 54 -33.19 -1.88 2.80
CA SER A 54 -34.23 -1.34 3.67
C SER A 54 -33.88 -1.60 5.15
N SER A 55 -34.69 -1.06 6.08
CA SER A 55 -34.59 -1.42 7.51
C SER A 55 -34.78 -2.92 7.74
N ALA A 56 -35.75 -3.54 7.04
CA ALA A 56 -36.00 -4.97 7.08
C ALA A 56 -34.81 -5.77 6.50
N GLY A 57 -34.24 -5.32 5.38
CA GLY A 57 -33.04 -5.92 4.78
C GLY A 57 -31.83 -5.86 5.70
N ARG A 58 -31.57 -4.71 6.32
CA ARG A 58 -30.49 -4.58 7.31
C ARG A 58 -30.69 -5.53 8.51
N LYS A 59 -31.93 -5.61 9.00
CA LYS A 59 -32.28 -6.50 10.12
C LYS A 59 -32.08 -7.98 9.76
N ALA A 60 -32.43 -8.38 8.54
CA ALA A 60 -32.22 -9.74 8.04
C ALA A 60 -30.73 -10.05 7.80
N PHE A 61 -29.94 -9.08 7.37
CA PHE A 61 -28.51 -9.25 7.08
C PHE A 61 -27.63 -9.25 8.34
N ALA A 62 -28.02 -8.50 9.37
CA ALA A 62 -27.21 -8.33 10.59
C ALA A 62 -26.80 -9.65 11.26
N PRO A 63 -27.67 -10.69 11.42
CA PRO A 63 -27.27 -11.97 11.98
C PRO A 63 -26.24 -12.70 11.13
N LEU A 64 -26.35 -12.64 9.80
CA LEU A 64 -25.42 -13.27 8.87
C LEU A 64 -24.05 -12.61 8.95
N GLN A 65 -24.02 -11.28 8.97
CA GLN A 65 -22.80 -10.51 9.13
C GLN A 65 -22.11 -10.82 10.47
N LYS A 66 -22.87 -10.84 11.56
CA LYS A 66 -22.36 -11.16 12.90
C LYS A 66 -21.78 -12.57 12.98
N ARG A 67 -22.46 -13.54 12.35
CA ARG A 67 -21.98 -14.92 12.28
C ARG A 67 -20.68 -15.04 11.49
N SER A 68 -20.60 -14.42 10.30
CA SER A 68 -19.39 -14.42 9.48
C SER A 68 -18.22 -13.73 10.19
N GLN A 69 -18.46 -12.59 10.86
CA GLN A 69 -17.43 -11.91 11.66
C GLN A 69 -16.95 -12.79 12.82
N LYS A 70 -17.86 -13.49 13.49
CA LYS A 70 -17.50 -14.41 14.57
C LYS A 70 -16.65 -15.56 14.04
N GLU A 71 -17.08 -16.22 12.96
CA GLU A 71 -16.33 -17.33 12.35
C GLU A 71 -14.91 -16.88 11.93
N ALA A 72 -14.77 -15.70 11.32
CA ALA A 72 -13.47 -15.14 10.97
C ALA A 72 -12.61 -14.83 12.23
N ALA A 73 -13.23 -14.29 13.29
CA ALA A 73 -12.53 -14.02 14.54
C ALA A 73 -12.09 -15.33 15.22
N ASP A 74 -12.95 -16.34 15.25
CA ASP A 74 -12.65 -17.64 15.86
C ASP A 74 -11.45 -18.34 15.19
N LEU A 75 -11.27 -18.16 13.87
CA LEU A 75 -10.07 -18.63 13.15
C LEU A 75 -8.78 -17.93 13.61
N LEU A 76 -8.87 -16.70 14.08
CA LEU A 76 -7.71 -15.91 14.50
C LEU A 76 -7.37 -16.08 15.98
N VAL A 77 -8.32 -16.55 16.81
CA VAL A 77 -8.12 -16.73 18.26
C VAL A 77 -6.91 -17.59 18.61
N PRO A 78 -6.66 -18.77 17.97
CA PRO A 78 -5.52 -19.61 18.32
C PRO A 78 -4.16 -19.05 17.85
N LEU A 79 -4.15 -17.98 17.06
CA LEU A 79 -2.93 -17.42 16.53
C LEU A 79 -2.30 -16.40 17.51
N PRO A 80 -0.99 -16.48 17.78
CA PRO A 80 -0.27 -15.43 18.49
C PRO A 80 -0.41 -14.08 17.75
N GLU A 81 -0.37 -12.96 18.50
CA GLU A 81 -0.53 -11.63 17.94
C GLU A 81 0.39 -11.35 16.74
N LYS A 82 1.67 -11.74 16.85
CA LYS A 82 2.66 -11.60 15.77
C LYS A 82 2.27 -12.36 14.50
N SER A 83 1.61 -13.51 14.64
CA SER A 83 1.11 -14.30 13.50
C SER A 83 -0.13 -13.69 12.88
N ARG A 84 -1.03 -13.13 13.70
CA ARG A 84 -2.20 -12.36 13.22
C ARG A 84 -1.78 -11.16 12.39
N GLN A 85 -0.80 -10.40 12.87
CA GLN A 85 -0.27 -9.24 12.15
C GLN A 85 0.36 -9.63 10.80
N ARG A 86 1.16 -10.73 10.78
CA ARG A 86 1.72 -11.24 9.51
C ARG A 86 0.64 -11.70 8.53
N LEU A 87 -0.39 -12.36 9.03
CA LEU A 87 -1.51 -12.81 8.20
C LEU A 87 -2.26 -11.60 7.59
N LEU A 88 -2.58 -10.59 8.40
CA LEU A 88 -3.23 -9.37 7.93
C LEU A 88 -2.37 -8.63 6.89
N GLN A 89 -1.06 -8.57 7.07
CA GLN A 89 -0.15 -7.97 6.10
C GLN A 89 -0.15 -8.74 4.78
N ALA A 90 -0.08 -10.08 4.83
CA ALA A 90 -0.15 -10.92 3.64
C ALA A 90 -1.48 -10.75 2.88
N MET A 91 -2.61 -10.69 3.60
CA MET A 91 -3.92 -10.44 2.99
C MET A 91 -4.02 -9.07 2.33
N ARG A 92 -3.45 -8.03 2.94
CA ARG A 92 -3.38 -6.69 2.32
C ARG A 92 -2.54 -6.68 1.05
N SER A 93 -1.40 -7.38 1.06
CA SER A 93 -0.57 -7.53 -0.15
C SER A 93 -1.34 -8.24 -1.27
N ILE A 94 -2.01 -9.35 -0.96
CA ILE A 94 -2.86 -10.07 -1.94
C ILE A 94 -4.00 -9.16 -2.44
N GLN A 95 -4.66 -8.43 -1.55
CA GLN A 95 -5.74 -7.52 -1.92
C GLN A 95 -5.24 -6.39 -2.84
N ALA A 96 -4.05 -5.85 -2.59
CA ALA A 96 -3.43 -4.84 -3.43
C ALA A 96 -3.15 -5.36 -4.85
N GLU A 97 -2.67 -6.59 -4.98
CA GLU A 97 -2.40 -7.23 -6.29
C GLU A 97 -3.69 -7.56 -7.06
N LEU A 98 -4.76 -7.94 -6.35
CA LEU A 98 -6.03 -8.34 -6.98
C LEU A 98 -7.00 -7.18 -7.23
N ALA A 99 -6.80 -6.05 -6.58
CA ALA A 99 -7.68 -4.91 -6.76
C ALA A 99 -7.44 -4.27 -8.15
N PRO A 100 -8.47 -4.12 -9.00
CA PRO A 100 -8.37 -3.23 -10.15
C PRO A 100 -8.27 -1.81 -9.61
N THR A 101 -7.09 -1.26 -9.62
CA THR A 101 -6.82 0.05 -9.03
C THR A 101 -7.32 1.19 -9.90
N PRO A 102 -8.19 2.08 -9.39
CA PRO A 102 -7.96 3.50 -9.58
C PRO A 102 -6.87 3.84 -8.57
N GLN A 103 -5.73 4.12 -9.04
CA GLN A 103 -4.56 4.52 -8.28
C GLN A 103 -4.92 5.77 -7.47
N ALA A 104 -5.35 5.59 -6.23
CA ALA A 104 -5.23 6.67 -5.26
C ALA A 104 -3.76 7.09 -5.32
N ALA A 105 -3.50 8.37 -5.56
CA ALA A 105 -2.14 8.88 -5.72
C ALA A 105 -1.29 8.31 -4.59
N ALA A 106 -0.27 7.53 -4.95
CA ALA A 106 0.57 6.87 -3.98
C ALA A 106 1.15 7.92 -3.02
N THR A 107 0.91 7.76 -1.74
CA THR A 107 1.45 8.69 -0.74
C THR A 107 2.94 8.44 -0.62
N ILE A 108 3.72 9.35 -1.19
CA ILE A 108 5.18 9.31 -1.10
C ILE A 108 5.61 10.16 0.07
N THR A 109 6.31 9.55 1.02
CA THR A 109 6.91 10.21 2.17
C THR A 109 8.42 10.07 2.11
N LEU A 110 9.13 11.18 2.33
CA LEU A 110 10.57 11.18 2.56
C LEU A 110 10.79 11.48 4.03
N ARG A 111 11.54 10.63 4.72
CA ARG A 111 11.81 10.78 6.15
C ARG A 111 13.25 10.50 6.51
N GLU A 112 13.65 10.95 7.68
CA GLU A 112 14.93 10.58 8.27
C GLU A 112 15.01 9.08 8.60
N PRO A 113 16.22 8.51 8.61
CA PRO A 113 16.42 7.10 8.94
C PRO A 113 16.01 6.79 10.38
N GLN A 114 15.46 5.60 10.57
CA GLN A 114 15.12 5.01 11.86
C GLN A 114 15.96 3.73 12.09
N PRO A 115 16.03 3.22 13.32
CA PRO A 115 16.66 1.93 13.59
C PRO A 115 16.14 0.81 12.69
N GLY A 116 17.05 0.12 12.00
CA GLY A 116 16.74 -0.93 11.02
C GLY A 116 16.78 -0.47 9.55
N ASP A 117 16.75 0.85 9.26
CA ASP A 117 16.80 1.34 7.89
C ASP A 117 18.17 1.12 7.23
N MET A 118 19.26 1.28 7.98
CA MET A 118 20.59 1.03 7.42
C MET A 118 20.78 -0.44 7.02
N GLY A 119 20.26 -1.38 7.82
CA GLY A 119 20.26 -2.79 7.45
C GLY A 119 19.45 -3.05 6.17
N TRP A 120 18.29 -2.41 6.03
CA TRP A 120 17.48 -2.49 4.82
C TRP A 120 18.20 -1.89 3.59
N VAL A 121 18.90 -0.76 3.74
CA VAL A 121 19.69 -0.15 2.66
C VAL A 121 20.79 -1.08 2.18
N VAL A 122 21.52 -1.70 3.12
CA VAL A 122 22.57 -2.68 2.79
C VAL A 122 21.97 -3.87 2.04
N GLN A 123 20.89 -4.45 2.56
CA GLN A 123 20.18 -5.55 1.92
C GLN A 123 19.74 -5.21 0.49
N GLN A 124 19.10 -4.05 0.29
CA GLN A 124 18.62 -3.66 -1.03
C GLN A 124 19.76 -3.46 -2.04
N HIS A 125 20.88 -2.90 -1.61
CA HIS A 125 22.07 -2.79 -2.47
C HIS A 125 22.61 -4.18 -2.81
N GLY A 126 22.78 -5.07 -1.84
CA GLY A 126 23.27 -6.42 -2.07
C GLY A 126 22.38 -7.18 -3.05
N GLU A 127 21.08 -7.26 -2.76
CA GLU A 127 20.11 -8.00 -3.60
C GLU A 127 19.97 -7.44 -5.03
N ILE A 128 19.83 -6.12 -5.17
CA ILE A 128 19.65 -5.49 -6.46
C ILE A 128 20.90 -5.60 -7.32
N TYR A 129 22.06 -5.29 -6.75
CA TYR A 129 23.31 -5.31 -7.51
C TYR A 129 23.77 -6.73 -7.84
N ALA A 130 23.50 -7.71 -6.98
CA ALA A 130 23.74 -9.12 -7.31
C ALA A 130 22.87 -9.56 -8.50
N ARG A 131 21.56 -9.23 -8.47
CA ARG A 131 20.63 -9.64 -9.51
C ARG A 131 20.85 -8.92 -10.84
N GLU A 132 21.12 -7.60 -10.80
CA GLU A 132 21.16 -6.77 -12.01
C GLU A 132 22.57 -6.65 -12.63
N TYR A 133 23.63 -6.80 -11.81
CA TYR A 133 25.02 -6.60 -12.23
C TYR A 133 25.94 -7.79 -11.91
N GLY A 134 25.43 -8.82 -11.23
CA GLY A 134 26.24 -9.99 -10.87
C GLY A 134 27.29 -9.73 -9.77
N TRP A 135 27.11 -8.67 -8.97
CA TRP A 135 28.06 -8.33 -7.90
C TRP A 135 27.89 -9.29 -6.71
N ASN A 136 28.95 -9.48 -5.98
CA ASN A 136 29.03 -10.46 -4.89
C ASN A 136 28.99 -9.81 -3.50
N SER A 137 29.26 -10.62 -2.46
CA SER A 137 29.28 -10.19 -1.06
C SER A 137 30.36 -9.14 -0.73
N GLU A 138 31.37 -8.96 -1.56
CA GLU A 138 32.38 -7.90 -1.36
C GLU A 138 31.73 -6.52 -1.53
N PHE A 139 30.81 -6.38 -2.50
CA PHE A 139 30.05 -5.16 -2.66
C PHE A 139 29.10 -4.91 -1.47
N GLU A 140 28.43 -5.95 -0.99
CA GLU A 140 27.59 -5.83 0.20
C GLU A 140 28.40 -5.40 1.42
N ALA A 141 29.59 -5.97 1.63
CA ALA A 141 30.51 -5.58 2.69
C ALA A 141 30.95 -4.11 2.56
N LEU A 142 31.23 -3.64 1.32
CA LEU A 142 31.54 -2.23 1.06
C LEU A 142 30.37 -1.32 1.46
N VAL A 143 29.15 -1.65 1.06
CA VAL A 143 27.94 -0.87 1.39
C VAL A 143 27.70 -0.86 2.91
N ALA A 144 27.87 -2.01 3.58
CA ALA A 144 27.75 -2.12 5.03
C ALA A 144 28.76 -1.22 5.75
N GLY A 145 30.02 -1.19 5.27
CA GLY A 145 31.06 -0.29 5.78
C GLY A 145 30.67 1.19 5.63
N ILE A 146 30.15 1.57 4.47
CA ILE A 146 29.70 2.95 4.22
C ILE A 146 28.53 3.32 5.14
N ALA A 147 27.54 2.45 5.31
CA ALA A 147 26.41 2.69 6.19
C ALA A 147 26.82 2.82 7.66
N ALA A 148 27.74 1.95 8.12
CA ALA A 148 28.29 2.01 9.47
C ALA A 148 29.10 3.28 9.72
N ASP A 149 29.91 3.71 8.75
CA ASP A 149 30.68 4.95 8.83
C ASP A 149 29.78 6.18 8.84
N PHE A 150 28.73 6.20 8.03
CA PHE A 150 27.75 7.27 8.05
C PHE A 150 27.14 7.43 9.45
N LEU A 151 26.64 6.35 10.07
CA LEU A 151 26.06 6.41 11.41
C LEU A 151 27.05 6.88 12.48
N ARG A 152 28.33 6.46 12.40
CA ARG A 152 29.36 6.79 13.40
C ARG A 152 29.90 8.21 13.27
N LYS A 153 29.95 8.73 12.04
CA LYS A 153 30.67 9.98 11.71
C LYS A 153 29.73 11.08 11.23
N LEU A 154 28.42 10.86 11.29
CA LEU A 154 27.40 11.78 10.79
C LEU A 154 27.63 13.21 11.29
N GLN A 155 27.71 14.15 10.37
CA GLN A 155 27.75 15.59 10.60
C GLN A 155 26.41 16.19 10.14
N PRO A 156 25.40 16.35 11.01
CA PRO A 156 24.01 16.68 10.62
C PRO A 156 23.88 17.98 9.83
N ASP A 157 24.80 18.92 10.01
CA ASP A 157 24.82 20.20 9.26
C ASP A 157 25.27 20.04 7.80
N TRP A 158 25.91 18.92 7.46
CA TRP A 158 26.56 18.69 6.17
C TRP A 158 26.21 17.36 5.52
N GLU A 159 25.57 16.48 6.27
CA GLU A 159 25.31 15.11 5.84
C GLU A 159 23.90 14.70 6.24
N ARG A 160 23.19 14.05 5.35
CA ARG A 160 21.84 13.56 5.57
C ARG A 160 21.54 12.30 4.77
N CYS A 161 20.62 11.53 5.27
CA CYS A 161 20.02 10.42 4.56
C CYS A 161 18.51 10.59 4.53
N TRP A 162 17.89 10.28 3.42
CA TRP A 162 16.44 10.15 3.32
C TRP A 162 16.05 8.71 2.98
N ILE A 163 15.03 8.24 3.67
CA ILE A 163 14.32 7.00 3.34
C ILE A 163 13.02 7.41 2.65
N ALA A 164 12.83 6.88 1.45
CA ALA A 164 11.57 7.06 0.72
C ALA A 164 10.61 5.91 1.02
N GLU A 165 9.39 6.26 1.35
CA GLU A 165 8.29 5.32 1.53
C GLU A 165 7.17 5.62 0.54
N VAL A 166 6.56 4.57 0.02
CA VAL A 166 5.33 4.63 -0.77
C VAL A 166 4.28 3.85 0.00
N ASN A 167 3.20 4.52 0.38
CA ASN A 167 2.13 3.95 1.22
C ASN A 167 2.62 3.30 2.53
N GLY A 168 3.70 3.86 3.12
CA GLY A 168 4.31 3.38 4.36
C GLY A 168 5.30 2.23 4.18
N GLU A 169 5.58 1.81 2.95
CA GLU A 169 6.60 0.79 2.65
C GLU A 169 7.89 1.44 2.14
N ARG A 170 9.04 1.01 2.66
CA ARG A 170 10.35 1.49 2.23
C ARG A 170 10.61 1.10 0.78
N THR A 171 10.85 2.08 -0.05
CA THR A 171 11.03 1.90 -1.50
C THR A 171 12.31 2.50 -2.04
N GLY A 172 12.98 3.35 -1.27
CA GLY A 172 14.22 3.97 -1.71
C GLY A 172 15.01 4.59 -0.58
N ALA A 173 16.26 4.92 -0.87
CA ALA A 173 17.13 5.68 0.01
C ALA A 173 18.12 6.50 -0.81
N VAL A 174 18.61 7.60 -0.23
CA VAL A 174 19.71 8.39 -0.76
C VAL A 174 20.48 9.03 0.39
N PHE A 175 21.78 9.18 0.19
CA PHE A 175 22.66 9.86 1.13
C PHE A 175 23.31 11.07 0.45
N VAL A 176 23.45 12.13 1.20
CA VAL A 176 24.35 13.23 0.88
C VAL A 176 25.42 13.30 1.95
N VAL A 177 26.66 13.32 1.55
CA VAL A 177 27.81 13.38 2.46
C VAL A 177 28.78 14.47 2.03
N ARG A 178 29.51 15.01 2.98
CA ARG A 178 30.52 16.03 2.73
C ARG A 178 31.74 15.42 2.09
N LYS A 179 32.08 15.83 0.89
CA LYS A 179 33.34 15.44 0.20
C LYS A 179 34.46 16.43 0.47
N SER A 180 34.16 17.72 0.56
CA SER A 180 35.11 18.80 0.87
C SER A 180 34.39 19.98 1.52
N LYS A 181 35.10 21.10 1.76
CA LYS A 181 34.48 22.32 2.29
C LYS A 181 33.44 22.96 1.35
N THR A 182 33.51 22.64 0.07
CA THR A 182 32.68 23.26 -0.98
C THR A 182 31.97 22.23 -1.85
N THR A 183 32.00 20.95 -1.49
CA THR A 183 31.44 19.89 -2.33
C THR A 183 30.72 18.86 -1.49
N ALA A 184 29.43 18.70 -1.74
CA ALA A 184 28.65 17.57 -1.29
C ALA A 184 28.68 16.43 -2.32
N GLN A 185 28.56 15.20 -1.87
CA GLN A 185 28.51 14.02 -2.72
C GLN A 185 27.25 13.22 -2.44
N LEU A 186 26.44 13.02 -3.47
CA LEU A 186 25.36 12.06 -3.44
C LEU A 186 25.93 10.65 -3.43
N ARG A 187 25.45 9.79 -2.51
CA ARG A 187 25.87 8.38 -2.38
C ARG A 187 24.67 7.49 -2.11
N MET A 188 24.84 6.20 -2.40
CA MET A 188 23.90 5.14 -2.02
C MET A 188 22.45 5.44 -2.42
N LEU A 189 22.24 6.03 -3.60
CA LEU A 189 20.90 6.15 -4.18
C LEU A 189 20.45 4.77 -4.64
N ILE A 190 19.37 4.28 -4.03
CA ILE A 190 18.78 3.00 -4.37
C ILE A 190 17.25 3.14 -4.43
N LEU A 191 16.64 2.44 -5.36
CA LEU A 191 15.19 2.28 -5.47
C LEU A 191 14.86 0.82 -5.70
N THR A 192 13.84 0.34 -5.00
CA THR A 192 13.27 -0.97 -5.32
C THR A 192 12.76 -1.00 -6.76
N ALA A 193 12.73 -2.16 -7.39
CA ALA A 193 12.27 -2.30 -8.78
C ALA A 193 10.86 -1.72 -8.99
N ALA A 194 9.95 -1.92 -8.03
CA ALA A 194 8.58 -1.42 -8.08
C ALA A 194 8.47 0.12 -8.02
N ALA A 195 9.45 0.80 -7.44
CA ALA A 195 9.45 2.26 -7.28
C ALA A 195 10.14 3.02 -8.43
N ARG A 196 10.77 2.30 -9.35
CA ARG A 196 11.47 2.90 -10.50
C ARG A 196 10.46 3.39 -11.55
N GLY A 197 10.86 4.40 -12.32
CA GLY A 197 10.03 4.99 -13.38
C GLY A 197 8.91 5.91 -12.90
N GLN A 198 8.77 6.13 -11.58
CA GLN A 198 7.71 6.96 -10.97
C GLN A 198 8.22 8.36 -10.52
N GLY A 199 9.39 8.79 -10.97
CA GLY A 199 9.96 10.09 -10.60
C GLY A 199 10.59 10.15 -9.20
N LEU A 200 10.54 9.06 -8.41
CA LEU A 200 11.03 9.06 -7.04
C LEU A 200 12.54 9.30 -6.93
N GLY A 201 13.32 8.78 -7.88
CA GLY A 201 14.76 9.04 -7.94
C GLY A 201 15.10 10.51 -8.14
N ALA A 202 14.39 11.21 -9.03
CA ALA A 202 14.54 12.65 -9.22
C ALA A 202 14.20 13.40 -7.92
N ARG A 203 13.08 13.08 -7.28
CA ARG A 203 12.67 13.68 -6.01
C ARG A 203 13.71 13.51 -4.90
N LEU A 204 14.30 12.32 -4.75
CA LEU A 204 15.38 12.07 -3.80
C LEU A 204 16.65 12.89 -4.12
N THR A 205 16.96 13.04 -5.40
CA THR A 205 18.09 13.86 -5.85
C THR A 205 17.84 15.34 -5.57
N ASP A 206 16.62 15.84 -5.82
CA ASP A 206 16.23 17.22 -5.53
C ASP A 206 16.34 17.56 -4.05
N GLU A 207 15.97 16.64 -3.14
CA GLU A 207 16.19 16.81 -1.69
C GLU A 207 17.68 16.92 -1.34
N CYS A 208 18.54 16.14 -1.99
CA CYS A 208 19.98 16.25 -1.80
C CYS A 208 20.52 17.60 -2.28
N ILE A 209 20.03 18.10 -3.42
CA ILE A 209 20.43 19.40 -3.97
C ILE A 209 19.95 20.55 -3.09
N ALA A 210 18.72 20.45 -2.56
CA ALA A 210 18.16 21.48 -1.70
C ALA A 210 18.87 21.57 -0.34
N PHE A 211 19.45 20.45 0.13
CA PHE A 211 20.18 20.39 1.39
C PHE A 211 21.63 20.84 1.26
N ALA A 212 22.30 20.63 0.11
CA ALA A 212 23.71 20.88 -0.11
C ALA A 212 24.06 22.36 -0.30
#